data_295d357e16bbd065d796e6619bb2c1fa
#
_entry.id   295d357e16bbd065d796e6619bb2c1fa
#
_cell.length_a   1.000
_cell.length_b   1.000
_cell.length_c   1.000
_cell.angle_alpha   90.00
_cell.angle_beta   90.00
_cell.angle_gamma   90.00
#
_symmetry.space_group_name_H-M   'P 1'
#
loop_
_entity.id
_entity.type
_entity.pdbx_description
1 polymer ?
#
loop_
_entity_poly.entity_id
_entity_poly.type
_entity_poly.pdbx_seq_one_letter_code
_entity_poly.pdbx_strand_id
1 'polypeptide(L)'
;MKYSDIEQYEDIAKYYINISSREICKLIDLHEFELAFYKLDWSKRRCSSRGGWYPNKGGAGVSIAMSATTNIKKGRVSKVYEYASFQDCPIIGSIYTKNTEDKIALHCLHEVAHAAQYWSKYLKGKSAGKPHGYIWKSLYRHLRVNILNPSLEDQKTLKKEYEEVISSIKKVRTISYNLTGQIAASK
;
A
#
# COMPACT_ATOMS: atom_id res chain seq x y z
N MET A 1 6.88 19.59 -3.24
CA MET A 1 6.81 19.07 -1.87
C MET A 1 7.78 19.89 -1.03
N LYS A 2 7.35 20.40 0.11
CA LYS A 2 8.23 21.16 1.02
C LYS A 2 9.11 20.17 1.79
N TYR A 3 10.26 20.61 2.29
CA TYR A 3 11.15 19.77 3.10
C TYR A 3 10.46 19.22 4.35
N SER A 4 9.66 20.06 5.02
CA SER A 4 8.82 19.67 6.17
C SER A 4 7.85 18.52 5.87
N ASP A 5 7.31 18.45 4.65
CA ASP A 5 6.40 17.38 4.25
C ASP A 5 7.15 16.06 4.11
N ILE A 6 8.41 16.09 3.67
CA ILE A 6 9.28 14.92 3.52
C ILE A 6 9.53 14.30 4.89
N GLU A 7 10.00 15.07 5.86
CA GLU A 7 10.26 14.61 7.22
C GLU A 7 9.02 14.01 7.87
N GLN A 8 7.89 14.70 7.76
CA GLN A 8 6.61 14.21 8.29
C GLN A 8 6.23 12.85 7.69
N TYR A 9 6.34 12.68 6.37
CA TYR A 9 5.99 11.43 5.72
C TYR A 9 6.96 10.29 6.04
N GLU A 10 8.23 10.61 6.22
CA GLU A 10 9.21 9.62 6.69
C GLU A 10 8.92 9.14 8.10
N ASP A 11 8.54 10.05 9.00
CA ASP A 11 8.20 9.69 10.38
C ASP A 11 6.92 8.85 10.44
N ILE A 12 5.92 9.17 9.62
CA ILE A 12 4.74 8.33 9.45
C ILE A 12 5.13 6.92 8.96
N ALA A 13 5.99 6.82 7.95
CA ALA A 13 6.42 5.54 7.42
C ALA A 13 7.21 4.72 8.47
N LYS A 14 8.15 5.35 9.19
CA LYS A 14 8.90 4.73 10.29
C LYS A 14 7.96 4.22 11.38
N TYR A 15 6.97 5.03 11.76
CA TYR A 15 5.96 4.64 12.74
C TYR A 15 5.24 3.36 12.31
N TYR A 16 4.68 3.34 11.08
CA TYR A 16 3.93 2.18 10.61
C TYR A 16 4.79 0.93 10.37
N ILE A 17 6.04 1.08 9.96
CA ILE A 17 7.00 -0.04 9.88
C ILE A 17 7.21 -0.62 11.28
N ASN A 18 7.46 0.22 12.28
CA ASN A 18 7.75 -0.22 13.65
C ASN A 18 6.54 -0.90 14.30
N ILE A 19 5.35 -0.30 14.23
CA ILE A 19 4.17 -0.91 14.85
C ILE A 19 3.76 -2.21 14.12
N SER A 20 3.94 -2.28 12.80
CA SER A 20 3.69 -3.51 12.05
C SER A 20 4.64 -4.63 12.45
N SER A 21 5.91 -4.32 12.63
CA SER A 21 6.90 -5.32 13.10
C SER A 21 6.55 -5.83 14.49
N ARG A 22 6.19 -4.94 15.42
CA ARG A 22 5.75 -5.32 16.77
C ARG A 22 4.48 -6.15 16.76
N GLU A 23 3.54 -5.84 15.86
CA GLU A 23 2.29 -6.60 15.74
C GLU A 23 2.54 -8.01 15.21
N ILE A 24 3.47 -8.18 14.25
CA ILE A 24 3.91 -9.50 13.78
C ILE A 24 4.53 -10.32 14.91
N CYS A 25 5.33 -9.70 15.79
CA CYS A 25 5.95 -10.40 16.93
C CYS A 25 4.95 -10.96 17.96
N LYS A 26 3.69 -10.52 17.92
CA LYS A 26 2.64 -11.11 18.78
C LYS A 26 2.19 -12.50 18.30
N LEU A 27 2.52 -12.87 17.06
CA LEU A 27 2.24 -14.20 16.55
C LEU A 27 3.26 -15.20 17.10
N ILE A 28 2.78 -16.30 17.70
CA ILE A 28 3.61 -17.31 18.38
C ILE A 28 4.79 -17.78 17.52
N ASP A 29 4.55 -17.96 16.23
CA ASP A 29 5.57 -18.42 15.30
C ASP A 29 6.53 -17.33 14.79
N LEU A 30 6.31 -16.08 15.15
CA LEU A 30 7.04 -14.91 14.66
C LEU A 30 7.47 -13.95 15.79
N HIS A 31 7.52 -14.44 17.03
CA HIS A 31 7.86 -13.62 18.22
C HIS A 31 9.27 -13.03 18.16
N GLU A 32 10.18 -13.66 17.41
CA GLU A 32 11.57 -13.17 17.17
C GLU A 32 11.70 -12.39 15.86
N PHE A 33 10.59 -12.08 15.17
CA PHE A 33 10.67 -11.34 13.92
C PHE A 33 11.33 -9.98 14.11
N GLU A 34 12.36 -9.72 13.32
CA GLU A 34 13.10 -8.47 13.32
C GLU A 34 13.41 -8.03 11.88
N LEU A 35 13.31 -6.75 11.65
CA LEU A 35 13.78 -6.13 10.42
C LEU A 35 15.24 -5.72 10.56
N ALA A 36 16.12 -6.33 9.77
CA ALA A 36 17.53 -5.96 9.71
C ALA A 36 17.75 -4.55 9.15
N PHE A 37 16.82 -4.07 8.30
CA PHE A 37 16.85 -2.71 7.77
C PHE A 37 15.51 -2.27 7.21
N TYR A 38 15.35 -0.95 7.06
CA TYR A 38 14.36 -0.36 6.17
C TYR A 38 14.98 0.76 5.32
N LYS A 39 14.38 1.04 4.16
CA LYS A 39 14.76 2.12 3.26
C LYS A 39 13.54 2.91 2.82
N LEU A 40 13.56 4.23 2.97
CA LEU A 40 12.57 5.14 2.44
C LEU A 40 13.15 5.77 1.15
N ASP A 41 12.60 5.41 -0.01
CA ASP A 41 13.18 5.75 -1.31
C ASP A 41 12.34 6.80 -2.05
N TRP A 42 12.86 8.02 -2.09
CA TRP A 42 12.25 9.15 -2.77
C TRP A 42 12.57 9.22 -4.27
N SER A 43 13.58 8.50 -4.73
CA SER A 43 14.01 8.53 -6.13
C SER A 43 13.05 7.80 -7.09
N LYS A 44 12.23 6.90 -6.58
CA LYS A 44 11.36 6.04 -7.38
C LYS A 44 10.01 6.69 -7.65
N ARG A 45 9.75 7.00 -8.91
CA ARG A 45 8.48 7.58 -9.38
C ARG A 45 7.33 6.58 -9.50
N ARG A 46 7.62 5.27 -9.57
CA ARG A 46 6.62 4.20 -9.62
C ARG A 46 6.59 3.46 -8.30
N CYS A 47 5.42 2.95 -7.93
CA CYS A 47 5.30 2.09 -6.76
C CYS A 47 6.10 0.81 -7.00
N SER A 48 7.27 0.74 -6.38
CA SER A 48 8.17 -0.41 -6.41
C SER A 48 8.69 -0.71 -4.99
N SER A 49 7.82 -0.51 -4.01
CA SER A 49 8.07 -0.95 -2.64
C SER A 49 8.30 -2.45 -2.61
N ARG A 50 9.10 -2.93 -1.67
CA ARG A 50 9.45 -4.35 -1.56
C ARG A 50 9.71 -4.71 -0.11
N GLY A 51 9.10 -5.80 0.33
CA GLY A 51 9.47 -6.50 1.55
C GLY A 51 10.03 -7.88 1.22
N GLY A 52 11.00 -8.36 1.99
CA GLY A 52 11.61 -9.66 1.71
C GLY A 52 12.81 -9.98 2.56
N TRP A 53 13.49 -11.06 2.16
CA TRP A 53 14.77 -11.46 2.73
C TRP A 53 15.93 -11.00 1.86
N TYR A 54 16.93 -10.38 2.48
CA TYR A 54 18.09 -9.80 1.81
C TYR A 54 19.38 -10.34 2.45
N PRO A 55 19.93 -11.46 1.93
CA PRO A 55 21.12 -12.09 2.53
C PRO A 55 22.29 -11.12 2.71
N ASN A 56 22.54 -10.29 1.71
CA ASN A 56 23.63 -9.30 1.70
C ASN A 56 23.43 -8.16 2.71
N LYS A 57 22.27 -8.07 3.36
CA LYS A 57 21.93 -7.07 4.39
C LYS A 57 21.60 -7.72 5.73
N GLY A 58 21.88 -9.01 5.87
CA GLY A 58 21.77 -9.71 7.12
C GLY A 58 20.37 -10.13 7.53
N GLY A 59 19.32 -9.98 6.69
CA GLY A 59 18.03 -10.43 7.13
C GLY A 59 16.81 -9.88 6.38
N ALA A 60 15.67 -9.92 7.04
CA ALA A 60 14.42 -9.36 6.54
C ALA A 60 14.51 -7.83 6.44
N GLY A 61 13.88 -7.27 5.43
CA GLY A 61 13.88 -5.83 5.28
C GLY A 61 12.77 -5.31 4.39
N VAL A 62 12.55 -4.00 4.44
CA VAL A 62 11.55 -3.31 3.61
C VAL A 62 12.15 -2.10 2.91
N SER A 63 11.62 -1.81 1.72
CA SER A 63 11.92 -0.59 0.97
C SER A 63 10.61 0.02 0.51
N ILE A 64 10.34 1.25 0.94
CA ILE A 64 9.10 1.98 0.61
C ILE A 64 9.41 3.04 -0.44
N ALA A 65 8.70 3.00 -1.57
CA ALA A 65 8.81 4.00 -2.64
C ALA A 65 8.00 5.26 -2.27
N MET A 66 8.60 6.16 -1.50
CA MET A 66 7.93 7.30 -0.89
C MET A 66 7.29 8.25 -1.90
N SER A 67 7.99 8.61 -2.99
CA SER A 67 7.44 9.50 -4.04
C SER A 67 6.15 8.97 -4.67
N ALA A 68 6.03 7.66 -4.85
CA ALA A 68 4.82 7.03 -5.39
C ALA A 68 3.72 6.92 -4.34
N THR A 69 4.12 6.65 -3.10
CA THR A 69 3.21 6.45 -1.97
C THR A 69 2.56 7.76 -1.51
N THR A 70 3.30 8.86 -1.51
CA THR A 70 2.82 10.17 -1.07
C THR A 70 2.08 10.96 -2.15
N ASN A 71 2.00 10.47 -3.40
CA ASN A 71 1.33 11.17 -4.50
C ASN A 71 -0.20 11.04 -4.40
N ILE A 72 -0.80 11.76 -3.48
CA ILE A 72 -2.25 11.96 -3.40
C ILE A 72 -2.58 13.41 -3.79
N LYS A 73 -3.55 13.57 -4.69
CA LYS A 73 -4.05 14.91 -5.02
C LYS A 73 -4.88 15.43 -3.86
N LYS A 74 -4.46 16.58 -3.29
CA LYS A 74 -5.12 17.22 -2.14
C LYS A 74 -6.64 17.35 -2.37
N GLY A 75 -7.41 16.92 -1.39
CA GLY A 75 -8.88 17.00 -1.41
C GLY A 75 -9.59 16.00 -2.30
N ARG A 76 -8.88 15.06 -2.94
CA ARG A 76 -9.50 14.01 -3.76
C ARG A 76 -9.39 12.65 -3.11
N VAL A 77 -10.48 11.88 -3.22
CA VAL A 77 -10.44 10.47 -2.82
C VAL A 77 -9.53 9.70 -3.77
N SER A 78 -8.63 8.93 -3.22
CA SER A 78 -7.75 8.00 -3.91
C SER A 78 -8.14 6.57 -3.57
N LYS A 79 -8.18 5.69 -4.57
CA LYS A 79 -8.24 4.25 -4.34
C LYS A 79 -6.82 3.75 -4.22
N VAL A 80 -6.47 3.18 -3.08
CA VAL A 80 -5.20 2.47 -2.91
C VAL A 80 -5.44 1.03 -3.31
N TYR A 81 -4.84 0.65 -4.43
CA TYR A 81 -5.04 -0.65 -5.04
C TYR A 81 -4.29 -1.74 -4.28
N GLU A 82 -4.98 -2.85 -4.15
CA GLU A 82 -4.39 -4.14 -3.86
C GLU A 82 -4.42 -5.02 -5.12
N TYR A 83 -3.91 -6.24 -5.02
CA TYR A 83 -3.92 -7.17 -6.13
C TYR A 83 -5.34 -7.46 -6.61
N ALA A 84 -5.51 -7.60 -7.92
CA ALA A 84 -6.81 -7.82 -8.55
C ALA A 84 -7.60 -8.99 -7.93
N SER A 85 -6.90 -10.04 -7.49
CA SER A 85 -7.53 -11.23 -6.90
C SER A 85 -8.19 -11.02 -5.53
N PHE A 86 -7.94 -9.91 -4.86
CA PHE A 86 -8.53 -9.62 -3.55
C PHE A 86 -8.81 -8.13 -3.28
N GLN A 87 -8.77 -7.28 -4.32
CA GLN A 87 -9.00 -5.84 -4.18
C GLN A 87 -10.39 -5.50 -3.60
N ASP A 88 -11.38 -6.37 -3.79
CA ASP A 88 -12.74 -6.19 -3.27
C ASP A 88 -12.95 -6.88 -1.91
N CYS A 89 -11.91 -7.49 -1.34
CA CYS A 89 -12.00 -8.06 -0.01
C CYS A 89 -12.16 -6.96 1.04
N PRO A 90 -13.17 -7.00 1.91
CA PRO A 90 -13.46 -5.93 2.86
C PRO A 90 -12.34 -5.73 3.91
N ILE A 91 -11.49 -6.74 4.12
CA ILE A 91 -10.42 -6.70 5.14
C ILE A 91 -9.08 -6.35 4.52
N ILE A 92 -8.66 -7.07 3.47
CA ILE A 92 -7.32 -6.91 2.87
C ILE A 92 -7.36 -6.28 1.49
N GLY A 93 -8.52 -5.89 1.01
CA GLY A 93 -8.66 -5.27 -0.30
C GLY A 93 -8.27 -3.79 -0.31
N SER A 94 -8.58 -3.17 -1.43
CA SER A 94 -8.32 -1.74 -1.64
C SER A 94 -9.06 -0.90 -0.60
N ILE A 95 -8.46 0.22 -0.23
CA ILE A 95 -9.14 1.24 0.56
C ILE A 95 -9.32 2.54 -0.24
N TYR A 96 -10.32 3.31 0.14
CA TYR A 96 -10.57 4.65 -0.37
C TYR A 96 -10.15 5.65 0.71
N THR A 97 -9.31 6.62 0.36
CA THR A 97 -8.82 7.60 1.33
C THR A 97 -8.54 8.96 0.69
N LYS A 98 -8.69 10.02 1.47
CA LYS A 98 -8.20 11.38 1.16
C LYS A 98 -6.87 11.65 1.87
N ASN A 99 -6.42 10.73 2.72
CA ASN A 99 -5.30 10.90 3.61
C ASN A 99 -4.04 10.23 3.05
N THR A 100 -2.95 10.96 2.99
CA THR A 100 -1.65 10.42 2.58
C THR A 100 -1.10 9.43 3.61
N GLU A 101 -1.40 9.63 4.88
CA GLU A 101 -1.00 8.71 5.95
C GLU A 101 -1.54 7.31 5.76
N ASP A 102 -2.84 7.15 5.46
CA ASP A 102 -3.44 5.84 5.20
C ASP A 102 -2.75 5.12 4.05
N LYS A 103 -2.35 5.87 3.01
CA LYS A 103 -1.64 5.29 1.87
C LYS A 103 -0.24 4.85 2.25
N ILE A 104 0.48 5.63 3.05
CA ILE A 104 1.79 5.26 3.59
C ILE A 104 1.64 4.01 4.46
N ALA A 105 0.69 4.03 5.40
CA ALA A 105 0.40 2.91 6.28
C ALA A 105 0.18 1.61 5.50
N LEU A 106 -0.73 1.63 4.52
CA LEU A 106 -1.03 0.46 3.69
C LEU A 106 0.20 -0.13 3.02
N HIS A 107 1.07 0.71 2.44
CA HIS A 107 2.30 0.24 1.82
C HIS A 107 3.27 -0.34 2.85
N CYS A 108 3.39 0.28 4.02
CA CYS A 108 4.24 -0.24 5.09
C CYS A 108 3.74 -1.61 5.59
N LEU A 109 2.44 -1.74 5.87
CA LEU A 109 1.85 -3.01 6.30
C LEU A 109 2.06 -4.11 5.26
N HIS A 110 1.85 -3.79 3.97
CA HIS A 110 2.02 -4.71 2.84
C HIS A 110 3.44 -5.26 2.78
N GLU A 111 4.43 -4.38 2.84
CA GLU A 111 5.83 -4.79 2.70
C GLU A 111 6.37 -5.48 3.97
N VAL A 112 5.93 -5.06 5.16
CA VAL A 112 6.27 -5.79 6.41
C VAL A 112 5.69 -7.20 6.40
N ALA A 113 4.48 -7.40 5.89
CA ALA A 113 3.90 -8.74 5.72
C ALA A 113 4.75 -9.63 4.81
N HIS A 114 5.32 -9.07 3.72
CA HIS A 114 6.28 -9.79 2.88
C HIS A 114 7.57 -10.11 3.61
N ALA A 115 8.15 -9.14 4.32
CA ALA A 115 9.37 -9.37 5.09
C ALA A 115 9.19 -10.49 6.12
N ALA A 116 8.07 -10.49 6.85
CA ALA A 116 7.71 -11.52 7.81
C ALA A 116 7.47 -12.90 7.16
N GLN A 117 6.81 -12.94 6.01
CA GLN A 117 6.61 -14.17 5.23
C GLN A 117 7.93 -14.84 4.89
N TYR A 118 8.91 -14.08 4.41
CA TYR A 118 10.21 -14.61 4.02
C TYR A 118 11.10 -14.92 5.23
N TRP A 119 11.00 -14.14 6.31
CA TRP A 119 11.72 -14.39 7.55
C TRP A 119 11.34 -15.75 8.15
N SER A 120 10.04 -16.07 8.21
CA SER A 120 9.56 -17.35 8.73
C SER A 120 10.09 -18.57 7.96
N LYS A 121 10.32 -18.40 6.65
CA LYS A 121 10.95 -19.44 5.82
C LYS A 121 12.37 -19.76 6.28
N TYR A 122 13.18 -18.72 6.51
CA TYR A 122 14.60 -18.91 6.84
C TYR A 122 14.80 -19.54 8.20
N LEU A 123 14.03 -19.14 9.20
CA LEU A 123 14.16 -19.69 10.54
C LEU A 123 13.61 -21.10 10.70
N LYS A 124 12.59 -21.46 9.94
CA LYS A 124 11.86 -22.73 10.13
C LYS A 124 12.05 -23.73 8.97
N GLY A 125 12.88 -23.42 7.98
CA GLY A 125 13.10 -24.28 6.81
C GLY A 125 11.85 -24.52 5.96
N LYS A 126 10.73 -23.85 6.25
CA LYS A 126 9.46 -24.00 5.51
C LYS A 126 9.46 -23.12 4.26
N SER A 127 8.71 -23.54 3.25
CA SER A 127 8.50 -22.71 2.07
C SER A 127 7.76 -21.42 2.45
N ALA A 128 8.25 -20.25 1.99
CA ALA A 128 7.56 -18.98 2.15
C ALA A 128 6.22 -18.92 1.36
N GLY A 129 5.95 -19.93 0.54
CA GLY A 129 4.82 -19.91 -0.38
C GLY A 129 4.98 -18.90 -1.51
N LYS A 130 3.92 -18.71 -2.29
CA LYS A 130 3.89 -17.70 -3.36
C LYS A 130 3.77 -16.29 -2.77
N PRO A 131 4.39 -15.28 -3.40
CA PRO A 131 4.07 -13.87 -3.08
C PRO A 131 2.55 -13.67 -3.12
N HIS A 132 1.99 -12.98 -2.12
CA HIS A 132 0.55 -12.79 -1.97
C HIS A 132 -0.28 -14.08 -1.88
N GLY A 133 0.37 -15.21 -1.53
CA GLY A 133 -0.29 -16.48 -1.23
C GLY A 133 -0.94 -16.47 0.16
N TYR A 134 -1.37 -17.65 0.63
CA TYR A 134 -2.09 -17.80 1.89
C TYR A 134 -1.33 -17.21 3.09
N ILE A 135 -0.02 -17.50 3.21
CA ILE A 135 0.80 -17.02 4.34
C ILE A 135 0.83 -15.49 4.37
N TRP A 136 1.17 -14.85 3.23
CA TRP A 136 1.19 -13.41 3.14
C TRP A 136 -0.18 -12.80 3.45
N LYS A 137 -1.26 -13.35 2.88
CA LYS A 137 -2.63 -12.87 3.12
C LYS A 137 -3.01 -12.94 4.60
N SER A 138 -2.61 -14.00 5.30
CA SER A 138 -2.87 -14.14 6.73
C SER A 138 -2.13 -13.09 7.56
N LEU A 139 -0.85 -12.87 7.26
CA LEU A 139 -0.02 -11.84 7.92
C LEU A 139 -0.56 -10.44 7.64
N TYR A 140 -0.84 -10.14 6.38
CA TYR A 140 -1.37 -8.84 5.99
C TYR A 140 -2.76 -8.58 6.58
N ARG A 141 -3.64 -9.60 6.61
CA ARG A 141 -4.94 -9.51 7.28
C ARG A 141 -4.79 -9.20 8.76
N HIS A 142 -3.85 -9.86 9.45
CA HIS A 142 -3.56 -9.60 10.85
C HIS A 142 -3.17 -8.13 11.07
N LEU A 143 -2.23 -7.61 10.27
CA LEU A 143 -1.82 -6.21 10.34
C LEU A 143 -2.98 -5.25 10.02
N ARG A 144 -3.79 -5.53 8.99
CA ARG A 144 -4.93 -4.70 8.61
C ARG A 144 -5.96 -4.61 9.71
N VAL A 145 -6.31 -5.72 10.34
CA VAL A 145 -7.32 -5.75 11.41
C VAL A 145 -6.86 -4.99 12.65
N ASN A 146 -5.58 -5.10 13.00
CA ASN A 146 -5.07 -4.57 14.26
C ASN A 146 -4.49 -3.15 14.17
N ILE A 147 -4.10 -2.69 12.97
CA ILE A 147 -3.42 -1.40 12.80
C ILE A 147 -4.24 -0.44 11.93
N LEU A 148 -4.73 -0.90 10.77
CA LEU A 148 -5.44 -0.07 9.80
C LEU A 148 -6.73 -0.75 9.34
N ASN A 149 -7.78 -0.56 10.11
CA ASN A 149 -9.10 -1.11 9.82
C ASN A 149 -10.13 0.02 9.69
N PRO A 150 -10.20 0.70 8.54
CA PRO A 150 -11.15 1.80 8.35
C PRO A 150 -12.59 1.26 8.44
N SER A 151 -13.49 2.09 8.96
CA SER A 151 -14.89 1.70 9.10
C SER A 151 -15.52 1.38 7.75
N LEU A 152 -16.39 0.38 7.72
CA LEU A 152 -17.09 -0.01 6.48
C LEU A 152 -17.98 1.12 5.94
N GLU A 153 -18.54 1.94 6.83
CA GLU A 153 -19.42 3.05 6.44
C GLU A 153 -18.60 4.16 5.77
N ASP A 154 -17.46 4.53 6.34
CA ASP A 154 -16.56 5.50 5.73
C ASP A 154 -16.07 5.02 4.36
N GLN A 155 -15.73 3.74 4.25
CA GLN A 155 -15.30 3.16 2.99
C GLN A 155 -16.40 3.17 1.90
N LYS A 156 -17.65 2.94 2.25
CA LYS A 156 -18.77 3.06 1.32
C LYS A 156 -18.96 4.49 0.82
N THR A 157 -18.91 5.45 1.74
CA THR A 157 -19.04 6.88 1.43
C THR A 157 -17.91 7.35 0.52
N LEU A 158 -16.68 7.05 0.86
CA LEU A 158 -15.49 7.41 0.06
C LEU A 158 -15.47 6.71 -1.29
N LYS A 159 -15.91 5.46 -1.36
CA LYS A 159 -16.04 4.73 -2.64
C LYS A 159 -17.03 5.43 -3.57
N LYS A 160 -18.20 5.80 -3.08
CA LYS A 160 -19.21 6.52 -3.86
C LYS A 160 -18.66 7.83 -4.41
N GLU A 161 -18.03 8.64 -3.56
CA GLU A 161 -17.38 9.90 -3.98
C GLU A 161 -16.31 9.66 -5.07
N TYR A 162 -15.48 8.64 -4.91
CA TYR A 162 -14.48 8.28 -5.91
C TYR A 162 -15.11 7.92 -7.26
N GLU A 163 -16.16 7.10 -7.26
CA GLU A 163 -16.86 6.66 -8.48
C GLU A 163 -17.54 7.82 -9.21
N GLU A 164 -18.12 8.77 -8.48
CA GLU A 164 -18.72 10.00 -9.03
C GLU A 164 -17.65 10.85 -9.75
N VAL A 165 -16.49 11.06 -9.14
CA VAL A 165 -15.37 11.80 -9.73
C VAL A 165 -14.85 11.10 -11.00
N ILE A 166 -14.67 9.79 -10.96
CA ILE A 166 -14.19 9.02 -12.12
C ILE A 166 -15.21 9.07 -13.27
N SER A 167 -16.50 8.96 -12.97
CA SER A 167 -17.58 9.05 -13.97
C SER A 167 -17.62 10.41 -14.65
N SER A 168 -17.45 11.49 -13.88
CA SER A 168 -17.39 12.86 -14.41
C SER A 168 -16.19 13.06 -15.34
N ILE A 169 -15.01 12.55 -14.97
CA ILE A 169 -13.82 12.63 -15.82
C ILE A 169 -13.99 11.86 -17.12
N LYS A 170 -14.62 10.68 -17.09
CA LYS A 170 -14.90 9.89 -18.29
C LYS A 170 -15.83 10.63 -19.23
N LYS A 171 -16.93 11.23 -18.72
CA LYS A 171 -17.86 12.05 -19.53
C LYS A 171 -17.14 13.19 -20.25
N VAL A 172 -16.30 13.97 -19.55
CA VAL A 172 -15.55 15.07 -20.13
C VAL A 172 -14.62 14.59 -21.25
N ARG A 173 -13.91 13.48 -21.03
CA ARG A 173 -13.04 12.89 -22.06
C ARG A 173 -13.81 12.46 -23.30
N THR A 174 -14.97 11.81 -23.16
CA THR A 174 -15.81 11.39 -24.27
C THR A 174 -16.28 12.59 -25.10
N ILE A 175 -16.71 13.67 -24.45
CA ILE A 175 -17.10 14.91 -25.13
C ILE A 175 -15.92 15.52 -25.90
N SER A 176 -14.74 15.56 -25.30
CA SER A 176 -13.52 16.09 -25.96
C SER A 176 -13.14 15.27 -27.20
N TYR A 177 -13.20 13.94 -27.14
CA TYR A 177 -12.95 13.07 -28.29
C TYR A 177 -13.95 13.27 -29.43
N ASN A 178 -15.22 13.43 -29.12
CA ASN A 178 -16.27 13.65 -30.13
C ASN A 178 -16.11 15.01 -30.82
N LEU A 179 -15.75 16.06 -30.07
CA LEU A 179 -15.49 17.39 -30.63
C LEU A 179 -14.25 17.41 -31.54
N THR A 180 -13.15 16.76 -31.12
CA THR A 180 -11.94 16.69 -31.98
C THR A 180 -12.15 15.82 -33.22
N GLY A 181 -12.93 14.73 -33.11
CA GLY A 181 -13.31 13.90 -34.25
C GLY A 181 -14.18 14.62 -35.27
N GLN A 182 -15.11 15.48 -34.84
CA GLN A 182 -15.94 16.28 -35.73
C GLN A 182 -15.14 17.36 -36.46
N ILE A 183 -14.15 17.99 -35.81
CA ILE A 183 -13.28 18.98 -36.44
C ILE A 183 -12.36 18.35 -37.51
N ALA A 184 -11.93 17.10 -37.31
CA ALA A 184 -11.10 16.38 -38.28
C ALA A 184 -11.91 15.89 -39.49
N ALA A 185 -13.21 15.65 -39.36
CA ALA A 185 -14.07 15.22 -40.46
C ALA A 185 -14.64 16.38 -41.32
N SER A 186 -14.46 17.62 -40.88
CA SER A 186 -14.91 18.84 -41.59
C SER A 186 -13.81 19.55 -42.38
N LYS A 187 -12.65 18.93 -42.53
CA LYS A 187 -11.54 19.37 -43.38
C LYS A 187 -11.31 18.39 -44.55
#